data_e3d379de578204768a974290aa63080b
#
_entry.id   e3d379de578204768a974290aa63080b
#
_cell.length_a   1.000
_cell.length_b   1.000
_cell.length_c   1.000
_cell.angle_alpha   90.00
_cell.angle_beta   90.00
_cell.angle_gamma   90.00
#
_symmetry.space_group_name_H-M   'P 1'
#
loop_
_entity.id
_entity.type
_entity.pdbx_description
1 polymer ?
#
loop_
_entity_poly.entity_id
_entity_poly.type
_entity_poly.pdbx_seq_one_letter_code
_entity_poly.pdbx_strand_id
1 'polypeptide(L)'
;MSAAQRQKDPRQQLRGLISRERGKQFEARIDQTFDYYKETGFAAIDKTPEPMKPIQRLDNVRFIACYEKNAQTDYKGVVKGGREIVFEAKYTDAERMDQSRVKKEQGDYMDLHTALGSRCYVIAGFASGQVYRVPWEVWKNMKARFGRKYVTEADLKEYRVQTAWNGMLLLLN
;
A
#
# COMPACT_ATOMS: atom_id res chain seq x y z
N MET A 1 -13.78 39.53 3.17
CA MET A 1 -12.34 39.44 2.85
C MET A 1 -12.10 38.12 2.11
N SER A 2 -11.82 38.21 0.82
CA SER A 2 -11.68 37.04 -0.08
C SER A 2 -10.37 36.29 0.25
N ALA A 3 -10.50 34.99 0.53
CA ALA A 3 -9.34 34.10 0.65
C ALA A 3 -8.75 33.90 -0.75
N ALA A 4 -7.63 34.57 -1.03
CA ALA A 4 -6.89 34.40 -2.27
C ALA A 4 -6.51 32.92 -2.40
N GLN A 5 -7.07 32.23 -3.39
CA GLN A 5 -6.66 30.90 -3.81
C GLN A 5 -5.19 30.98 -4.25
N ARG A 6 -4.29 30.47 -3.40
CA ARG A 6 -2.89 30.28 -3.77
C ARG A 6 -2.84 29.31 -4.96
N GLN A 7 -2.64 29.85 -6.17
CA GLN A 7 -2.34 29.03 -7.35
C GLN A 7 -1.09 28.20 -7.03
N LYS A 8 -1.25 26.87 -7.04
CA LYS A 8 -0.12 25.94 -6.86
C LYS A 8 0.80 26.07 -8.08
N ASP A 9 2.11 26.13 -7.80
CA ASP A 9 3.15 26.16 -8.85
C ASP A 9 2.90 25.02 -9.87
N PRO A 10 2.82 25.32 -11.18
CA PRO A 10 2.61 24.32 -12.23
C PRO A 10 3.62 23.16 -12.19
N ARG A 11 4.86 23.43 -11.79
CA ARG A 11 5.90 22.40 -11.63
C ARG A 11 5.58 21.44 -10.47
N GLN A 12 5.02 21.94 -9.37
CA GLN A 12 4.58 21.11 -8.25
C GLN A 12 3.35 20.27 -8.62
N GLN A 13 2.43 20.84 -9.42
CA GLN A 13 1.27 20.10 -9.93
C GLN A 13 1.71 18.96 -10.85
N LEU A 14 2.63 19.22 -11.79
CA LEU A 14 3.15 18.18 -12.69
C LEU A 14 3.88 17.07 -11.91
N ARG A 15 4.74 17.42 -10.96
CA ARG A 15 5.39 16.41 -10.08
C ARG A 15 4.37 15.56 -9.33
N GLY A 16 3.30 16.17 -8.81
CA GLY A 16 2.23 15.47 -8.13
C GLY A 16 1.46 14.50 -9.05
N LEU A 17 1.24 14.87 -10.31
CA LEU A 17 0.61 14.00 -11.31
C LEU A 17 1.51 12.81 -11.65
N ILE A 18 2.80 13.04 -11.90
CA ILE A 18 3.77 11.98 -12.20
C ILE A 18 3.86 11.00 -11.01
N SER A 19 3.96 11.51 -9.79
CA SER A 19 4.04 10.66 -8.59
C SER A 19 2.79 9.80 -8.40
N ARG A 20 1.59 10.35 -8.65
CA ARG A 20 0.34 9.58 -8.61
C ARG A 20 0.30 8.48 -9.66
N GLU A 21 0.75 8.78 -10.89
CA GLU A 21 0.77 7.79 -11.96
C GLU A 21 1.73 6.64 -11.66
N ARG A 22 2.92 6.95 -11.15
CA ARG A 22 3.88 5.93 -10.69
C ARG A 22 3.32 5.09 -9.54
N GLY A 23 2.59 5.71 -8.60
CA GLY A 23 1.89 4.99 -7.54
C GLY A 23 0.87 3.99 -8.09
N LYS A 24 0.06 4.38 -9.10
CA LYS A 24 -0.89 3.49 -9.77
C LYS A 24 -0.18 2.34 -10.50
N GLN A 25 0.92 2.62 -11.21
CA GLN A 25 1.71 1.58 -11.89
C GLN A 25 2.31 0.60 -10.89
N PHE A 26 2.75 1.07 -9.73
CA PHE A 26 3.22 0.24 -8.64
C PHE A 26 2.11 -0.69 -8.11
N GLU A 27 0.93 -0.16 -7.83
CA GLU A 27 -0.23 -0.96 -7.43
C GLU A 27 -0.63 -1.97 -8.52
N ALA A 28 -0.65 -1.58 -9.79
CA ALA A 28 -0.95 -2.49 -10.90
C ALA A 28 0.01 -3.69 -10.97
N ARG A 29 1.30 -3.49 -10.67
CA ARG A 29 2.27 -4.62 -10.57
C ARG A 29 1.96 -5.56 -9.40
N ILE A 30 1.48 -5.02 -8.29
CA ILE A 30 1.05 -5.83 -7.13
C ILE A 30 -0.21 -6.60 -7.50
N ASP A 31 -1.21 -5.94 -8.12
CA ASP A 31 -2.45 -6.55 -8.58
C ASP A 31 -2.16 -7.75 -9.51
N GLN A 32 -1.33 -7.57 -10.53
CA GLN A 32 -0.91 -8.65 -11.46
C GLN A 32 -0.22 -9.81 -10.72
N THR A 33 0.58 -9.53 -9.69
CA THR A 33 1.24 -10.57 -8.89
C THR A 33 0.22 -11.38 -8.10
N PHE A 34 -0.77 -10.74 -7.50
CA PHE A 34 -1.79 -11.42 -6.72
C PHE A 34 -2.78 -12.19 -7.59
N ASP A 35 -3.10 -11.69 -8.78
CA ASP A 35 -3.89 -12.42 -9.78
C ASP A 35 -3.17 -13.74 -10.16
N TYR A 36 -1.87 -13.68 -10.45
CA TYR A 36 -1.08 -14.87 -10.74
C TYR A 36 -1.07 -15.87 -9.58
N TYR A 37 -0.90 -15.42 -8.33
CA TYR A 37 -0.95 -16.31 -7.18
C TYR A 37 -2.34 -16.98 -7.02
N LYS A 38 -3.41 -16.27 -7.35
CA LYS A 38 -4.78 -16.78 -7.33
C LYS A 38 -4.99 -17.83 -8.42
N GLU A 39 -4.55 -17.56 -9.65
CA GLU A 39 -4.64 -18.49 -10.78
C GLU A 39 -3.85 -19.79 -10.55
N THR A 40 -2.70 -19.69 -9.89
CA THR A 40 -1.84 -20.87 -9.59
C THR A 40 -2.22 -21.58 -8.28
N GLY A 41 -3.23 -21.09 -7.54
CA GLY A 41 -3.66 -21.66 -6.26
C GLY A 41 -2.63 -21.52 -5.14
N PHE A 42 -1.69 -20.56 -5.27
CA PHE A 42 -0.66 -20.32 -4.27
C PHE A 42 -1.15 -19.44 -3.12
N ALA A 43 -1.96 -18.42 -3.46
CA ALA A 43 -2.64 -17.56 -2.49
C ALA A 43 -3.88 -16.93 -3.14
N ALA A 44 -4.89 -16.60 -2.33
CA ALA A 44 -6.02 -15.79 -2.71
C ALA A 44 -5.94 -14.45 -1.95
N ILE A 45 -5.40 -13.43 -2.61
CA ILE A 45 -5.21 -12.09 -2.05
C ILE A 45 -5.98 -11.11 -2.94
N ASP A 46 -6.90 -10.39 -2.34
CA ASP A 46 -7.76 -9.47 -3.06
C ASP A 46 -7.50 -8.03 -2.61
N LYS A 47 -7.66 -7.08 -3.53
CA LYS A 47 -7.65 -5.66 -3.21
C LYS A 47 -8.87 -5.33 -2.37
N THR A 48 -8.68 -4.62 -1.28
CA THR A 48 -9.77 -4.19 -0.41
C THR A 48 -10.54 -3.07 -1.10
N PRO A 49 -11.85 -3.24 -1.36
CA PRO A 49 -12.65 -2.16 -1.93
C PRO A 49 -12.69 -0.96 -0.99
N GLU A 50 -12.59 0.24 -1.55
CA GLU A 50 -12.82 1.46 -0.78
C GLU A 50 -14.29 1.52 -0.36
N PRO A 51 -14.61 1.54 0.95
CA PRO A 51 -15.99 1.56 1.41
C PRO A 51 -16.66 2.87 1.00
N MET A 52 -17.79 2.76 0.29
CA MET A 52 -18.58 3.90 -0.14
C MET A 52 -19.98 3.82 0.48
N LYS A 53 -20.43 4.93 1.05
CA LYS A 53 -21.80 5.09 1.55
C LYS A 53 -22.65 5.82 0.52
N PRO A 54 -23.70 5.22 -0.01
CA PRO A 54 -24.60 5.90 -0.92
C PRO A 54 -25.33 7.04 -0.17
N ILE A 55 -25.34 8.23 -0.77
CA ILE A 55 -26.04 9.42 -0.25
C ILE A 55 -27.38 9.59 -0.98
N GLN A 56 -27.36 9.48 -2.31
CA GLN A 56 -28.52 9.72 -3.14
C GLN A 56 -28.51 8.78 -4.35
N ARG A 57 -29.65 8.15 -4.62
CA ARG A 57 -29.86 7.37 -5.84
C ARG A 57 -30.24 8.33 -6.98
N LEU A 58 -29.60 8.22 -8.12
CA LEU A 58 -29.88 9.02 -9.32
C LEU A 58 -30.82 8.27 -10.26
N ASP A 59 -30.58 6.97 -10.47
CA ASP A 59 -31.42 6.08 -11.29
C ASP A 59 -31.24 4.61 -10.85
N ASN A 60 -31.64 3.66 -11.67
CA ASN A 60 -31.54 2.22 -11.33
C ASN A 60 -30.11 1.69 -11.23
N VAL A 61 -29.11 2.38 -11.77
CA VAL A 61 -27.73 1.92 -11.87
C VAL A 61 -26.76 2.87 -11.18
N ARG A 62 -27.08 4.18 -11.11
CA ARG A 62 -26.16 5.24 -10.63
C ARG A 62 -26.64 5.82 -9.31
N PHE A 63 -25.67 6.13 -8.45
CA PHE A 63 -25.89 6.83 -7.18
C PHE A 63 -24.74 7.77 -6.86
N ILE A 64 -25.00 8.79 -6.06
CA ILE A 64 -23.99 9.64 -5.43
C ILE A 64 -23.57 8.96 -4.13
N ALA A 65 -22.26 8.78 -3.92
CA ALA A 65 -21.72 8.20 -2.71
C ALA A 65 -20.59 9.04 -2.13
N CYS A 66 -20.37 8.94 -0.84
CA CYS A 66 -19.17 9.42 -0.18
C CYS A 66 -18.31 8.23 0.28
N TYR A 67 -17.00 8.44 0.31
CA TYR A 67 -16.08 7.48 0.91
C TYR A 67 -16.27 7.44 2.43
N GLU A 68 -16.42 6.25 2.99
CA GLU A 68 -16.35 6.05 4.43
C GLU A 68 -14.89 6.03 4.88
N LYS A 69 -14.59 6.71 6.00
CA LYS A 69 -13.21 6.88 6.49
C LYS A 69 -12.59 5.65 7.14
N ASN A 70 -13.15 4.47 7.02
CA ASN A 70 -12.55 3.27 7.58
C ASN A 70 -11.39 2.81 6.68
N ALA A 71 -10.20 3.29 7.02
CA ALA A 71 -8.98 2.92 6.34
C ALA A 71 -8.62 1.48 6.68
N GLN A 72 -9.14 0.52 5.93
CA GLN A 72 -8.59 -0.82 5.84
C GLN A 72 -7.25 -0.76 5.08
N THR A 73 -6.49 -1.83 5.16
CA THR A 73 -5.28 -2.00 4.36
C THR A 73 -5.63 -2.28 2.90
N ASP A 74 -4.69 -2.02 1.99
CA ASP A 74 -4.94 -2.09 0.55
C ASP A 74 -5.25 -3.51 0.06
N TYR A 75 -4.67 -4.55 0.68
CA TYR A 75 -4.85 -5.95 0.28
C TYR A 75 -4.96 -6.87 1.48
N LYS A 76 -5.80 -7.90 1.35
CA LYS A 76 -5.94 -8.98 2.33
C LYS A 76 -6.32 -10.29 1.66
N GLY A 77 -5.96 -11.39 2.27
CA GLY A 77 -6.30 -12.70 1.74
C GLY A 77 -5.69 -13.84 2.54
N VAL A 78 -5.62 -14.98 1.91
CA VAL A 78 -5.13 -16.20 2.53
C VAL A 78 -4.07 -16.86 1.65
N VAL A 79 -2.99 -17.32 2.24
CA VAL A 79 -1.97 -18.14 1.58
C VAL A 79 -2.30 -19.63 1.72
N LYS A 80 -1.71 -20.45 0.85
CA LYS A 80 -1.81 -21.90 0.95
C LYS A 80 -1.50 -22.36 2.39
N GLY A 81 -2.37 -23.18 2.95
CA GLY A 81 -2.31 -23.59 4.36
C GLY A 81 -3.21 -22.80 5.31
N GLY A 82 -4.01 -21.84 4.78
CA GLY A 82 -5.11 -21.17 5.50
C GLY A 82 -4.70 -19.98 6.37
N ARG A 83 -3.43 -19.54 6.31
CA ARG A 83 -3.00 -18.37 7.09
C ARG A 83 -3.37 -17.08 6.39
N GLU A 84 -3.99 -16.17 7.12
CA GLU A 84 -4.27 -14.82 6.63
C GLU A 84 -2.98 -14.02 6.41
N ILE A 85 -2.99 -13.22 5.36
CA ILE A 85 -1.95 -12.27 5.04
C ILE A 85 -2.58 -10.92 4.67
N VAL A 86 -1.95 -9.83 5.14
CA VAL A 86 -2.43 -8.47 4.98
C VAL A 86 -1.30 -7.60 4.45
N PHE A 87 -1.59 -6.75 3.46
CA PHE A 87 -0.60 -5.84 2.90
C PHE A 87 -1.14 -4.41 2.81
N GLU A 88 -0.25 -3.48 3.11
CA GLU A 88 -0.39 -2.06 2.83
C GLU A 88 0.64 -1.65 1.79
N ALA A 89 0.25 -1.06 0.66
CA ALA A 89 1.15 -0.64 -0.40
C ALA A 89 1.49 0.85 -0.27
N LYS A 90 2.77 1.20 -0.32
CA LYS A 90 3.24 2.58 -0.28
C LYS A 90 4.33 2.79 -1.33
N TYR A 91 4.19 3.85 -2.11
CA TYR A 91 5.18 4.26 -3.10
C TYR A 91 5.73 5.65 -2.80
N THR A 92 7.00 5.88 -3.09
CA THR A 92 7.62 7.19 -2.98
C THR A 92 8.62 7.46 -4.10
N ASP A 93 8.65 8.70 -4.58
CA ASP A 93 9.70 9.21 -5.47
C ASP A 93 10.91 9.77 -4.70
N ALA A 94 10.80 9.88 -3.37
CA ALA A 94 11.86 10.37 -2.51
C ALA A 94 12.84 9.23 -2.13
N GLU A 95 14.04 9.61 -1.70
CA GLU A 95 15.08 8.67 -1.23
C GLU A 95 14.72 7.99 0.09
N ARG A 96 13.69 8.48 0.79
CA ARG A 96 13.21 7.94 2.06
C ARG A 96 11.70 7.82 2.09
N MET A 97 11.22 6.93 2.94
CA MET A 97 9.80 6.75 3.21
C MET A 97 9.53 6.91 4.71
N ASP A 98 8.69 7.87 5.06
CA ASP A 98 8.36 8.16 6.45
C ASP A 98 7.37 7.10 7.00
N GLN A 99 7.52 6.75 8.28
CA GLN A 99 6.64 5.82 8.99
C GLN A 99 5.17 6.24 8.92
N SER A 100 4.90 7.55 8.99
CA SER A 100 3.57 8.15 8.94
C SER A 100 2.84 8.00 7.59
N ARG A 101 3.50 7.42 6.57
CA ARG A 101 2.83 7.03 5.32
C ARG A 101 1.77 5.95 5.54
N VAL A 102 1.96 5.09 6.53
CA VAL A 102 0.91 4.23 7.06
C VAL A 102 0.12 5.02 8.10
N LYS A 103 -1.17 5.22 7.85
CA LYS A 103 -2.06 5.96 8.74
C LYS A 103 -2.31 5.17 10.03
N LYS A 104 -2.71 5.89 11.09
CA LYS A 104 -2.98 5.26 12.39
C LYS A 104 -4.01 4.14 12.28
N GLU A 105 -5.11 4.38 11.57
CA GLU A 105 -6.21 3.42 11.42
C GLU A 105 -5.76 2.14 10.68
N GLN A 106 -4.88 2.29 9.66
CA GLN A 106 -4.26 1.16 8.96
C GLN A 106 -3.31 0.39 9.89
N GLY A 107 -2.56 1.12 10.72
CA GLY A 107 -1.69 0.53 11.74
C GLY A 107 -2.47 -0.24 12.79
N ASP A 108 -3.53 0.34 13.34
CA ASP A 108 -4.42 -0.30 14.33
C ASP A 108 -5.04 -1.59 13.75
N TYR A 109 -5.43 -1.57 12.46
CA TYR A 109 -5.91 -2.74 11.73
C TYR A 109 -4.85 -3.85 11.68
N MET A 110 -3.62 -3.52 11.25
CA MET A 110 -2.52 -4.50 11.16
C MET A 110 -2.09 -5.02 12.53
N ASP A 111 -2.16 -4.20 13.60
CA ASP A 111 -1.88 -4.64 14.97
C ASP A 111 -2.89 -5.69 15.44
N LEU A 112 -4.19 -5.45 15.21
CA LEU A 112 -5.24 -6.39 15.55
C LEU A 112 -5.06 -7.73 14.80
N HIS A 113 -4.85 -7.66 13.48
CA HIS A 113 -4.68 -8.87 12.66
C HIS A 113 -3.42 -9.65 13.04
N THR A 114 -2.31 -8.94 13.34
CA THR A 114 -1.08 -9.58 13.83
C THR A 114 -1.31 -10.29 15.16
N ALA A 115 -2.04 -9.68 16.10
CA ALA A 115 -2.37 -10.29 17.39
C ALA A 115 -3.24 -11.56 17.23
N LEU A 116 -4.04 -11.64 16.16
CA LEU A 116 -4.86 -12.81 15.80
C LEU A 116 -4.09 -13.87 14.99
N GLY A 117 -2.79 -13.68 14.72
CA GLY A 117 -1.94 -14.65 14.04
C GLY A 117 -1.75 -14.43 12.54
N SER A 118 -2.28 -13.34 11.99
CA SER A 118 -2.07 -12.95 10.59
C SER A 118 -0.66 -12.44 10.35
N ARG A 119 -0.18 -12.55 9.10
CA ARG A 119 1.06 -11.93 8.68
C ARG A 119 0.77 -10.59 8.00
N CYS A 120 1.23 -9.49 8.61
CA CYS A 120 1.02 -8.15 8.10
C CYS A 120 2.32 -7.54 7.57
N TYR A 121 2.26 -6.90 6.41
CA TYR A 121 3.41 -6.32 5.73
C TYR A 121 3.08 -4.97 5.12
N VAL A 122 4.11 -4.12 5.01
CA VAL A 122 4.09 -2.94 4.13
C VAL A 122 4.89 -3.28 2.88
N ILE A 123 4.28 -3.14 1.70
CA ILE A 123 4.98 -3.23 0.41
C ILE A 123 5.45 -1.82 0.07
N ALA A 124 6.74 -1.58 0.20
CA ALA A 124 7.34 -0.27 -0.04
C ALA A 124 8.02 -0.24 -1.41
N GLY A 125 7.55 0.62 -2.32
CA GLY A 125 8.13 0.86 -3.64
C GLY A 125 8.87 2.20 -3.69
N PHE A 126 10.02 2.23 -4.36
CA PHE A 126 10.85 3.42 -4.54
C PHE A 126 11.04 3.75 -6.03
N ALA A 127 11.43 4.99 -6.31
CA ALA A 127 11.68 5.47 -7.68
C ALA A 127 12.76 4.70 -8.43
N SER A 128 13.66 4.00 -7.73
CA SER A 128 14.64 3.08 -8.30
C SER A 128 14.02 1.85 -9.00
N GLY A 129 12.70 1.61 -8.79
CA GLY A 129 12.00 0.39 -9.20
C GLY A 129 12.15 -0.76 -8.22
N GLN A 130 12.93 -0.59 -7.15
CA GLN A 130 13.06 -1.61 -6.10
C GLN A 130 11.80 -1.65 -5.23
N VAL A 131 11.46 -2.85 -4.78
CA VAL A 131 10.31 -3.15 -3.94
C VAL A 131 10.77 -3.93 -2.71
N TYR A 132 10.16 -3.61 -1.57
CA TYR A 132 10.50 -4.21 -0.28
C TYR A 132 9.23 -4.69 0.41
N ARG A 133 9.22 -5.93 0.93
CA ARG A 133 8.17 -6.49 1.76
C ARG A 133 8.58 -6.38 3.22
N VAL A 134 8.20 -5.28 3.86
CA VAL A 134 8.62 -4.96 5.22
C VAL A 134 7.60 -5.53 6.21
N PRO A 135 7.98 -6.42 7.16
CA PRO A 135 7.08 -6.88 8.21
C PRO A 135 6.51 -5.69 9.00
N TRP A 136 5.23 -5.75 9.36
CA TRP A 136 4.57 -4.69 10.12
C TRP A 136 5.31 -4.36 11.41
N GLU A 137 5.80 -5.38 12.12
CA GLU A 137 6.60 -5.20 13.35
C GLU A 137 7.86 -4.37 13.13
N VAL A 138 8.51 -4.49 11.98
CA VAL A 138 9.67 -3.68 11.61
C VAL A 138 9.25 -2.24 11.31
N TRP A 139 8.17 -2.08 10.54
CA TRP A 139 7.65 -0.78 10.15
C TRP A 139 7.21 0.04 11.36
N LYS A 140 6.39 -0.51 12.24
CA LYS A 140 5.89 0.21 13.43
C LYS A 140 6.99 0.55 14.43
N ASN A 141 8.08 -0.21 14.45
CA ASN A 141 9.20 -0.03 15.36
C ASN A 141 10.42 0.66 14.73
N MET A 142 10.25 1.43 13.63
CA MET A 142 11.34 2.11 12.92
C MET A 142 12.27 2.91 13.85
N LYS A 143 11.72 3.65 14.81
CA LYS A 143 12.53 4.45 15.74
C LYS A 143 13.44 3.58 16.59
N ALA A 144 12.97 2.46 17.09
CA ALA A 144 13.76 1.53 17.90
C ALA A 144 14.81 0.82 17.03
N ARG A 145 14.45 0.41 15.81
CA ARG A 145 15.29 -0.38 14.93
C ARG A 145 16.33 0.44 14.17
N PHE A 146 15.96 1.64 13.70
CA PHE A 146 16.79 2.49 12.83
C PHE A 146 17.14 3.85 13.45
N GLY A 147 16.76 4.13 14.70
CA GLY A 147 16.99 5.39 15.39
C GLY A 147 16.13 6.56 14.90
N ARG A 148 15.27 6.36 13.87
CA ARG A 148 14.47 7.39 13.22
C ARG A 148 13.13 6.85 12.70
N LYS A 149 12.17 7.75 12.41
CA LYS A 149 10.83 7.40 11.93
C LYS A 149 10.72 7.46 10.39
N TYR A 150 11.74 7.07 9.70
CA TYR A 150 11.76 6.87 8.25
C TYR A 150 12.78 5.79 7.89
N VAL A 151 12.64 5.23 6.70
CA VAL A 151 13.56 4.25 6.13
C VAL A 151 14.02 4.68 4.75
N THR A 152 15.21 4.22 4.39
CA THR A 152 15.78 4.30 3.03
C THR A 152 15.89 2.89 2.45
N GLU A 153 16.19 2.78 1.16
CA GLU A 153 16.43 1.49 0.52
C GLU A 153 17.59 0.72 1.18
N ALA A 154 18.59 1.44 1.69
CA ALA A 154 19.72 0.83 2.38
C ALA A 154 19.31 0.11 3.68
N ASP A 155 18.32 0.65 4.41
CA ASP A 155 17.79 0.06 5.64
C ASP A 155 16.96 -1.20 5.36
N LEU A 156 16.37 -1.27 4.17
CA LEU A 156 15.41 -2.31 3.79
C LEU A 156 16.02 -3.45 2.97
N LYS A 157 17.32 -3.51 2.81
CA LYS A 157 18.01 -4.50 1.95
C LYS A 157 17.58 -5.95 2.22
N GLU A 158 17.42 -6.33 3.50
CA GLU A 158 17.00 -7.67 3.91
C GLU A 158 15.55 -8.03 3.53
N TYR A 159 14.72 -7.01 3.25
CA TYR A 159 13.29 -7.15 2.89
C TYR A 159 13.06 -6.99 1.39
N ARG A 160 14.13 -6.93 0.60
CA ARG A 160 14.04 -6.72 -0.85
C ARG A 160 13.28 -7.87 -1.52
N VAL A 161 12.28 -7.50 -2.30
CA VAL A 161 11.50 -8.43 -3.12
C VAL A 161 12.25 -8.68 -4.44
N GLN A 162 12.42 -9.93 -4.79
CA GLN A 162 12.92 -10.28 -6.10
C GLN A 162 11.85 -10.07 -7.17
N THR A 163 12.29 -9.70 -8.36
CA THR A 163 11.43 -9.58 -9.54
C THR A 163 11.73 -10.77 -10.47
N ALA A 164 10.70 -11.50 -10.85
CA ALA A 164 10.81 -12.56 -11.82
C ALA A 164 11.14 -12.00 -13.22
N TRP A 165 11.60 -12.85 -14.14
CA TRP A 165 11.97 -12.47 -15.50
C TRP A 165 10.82 -11.78 -16.30
N ASN A 166 9.58 -12.07 -15.95
CA ASN A 166 8.36 -11.47 -16.53
C ASN A 166 7.91 -10.16 -15.82
N GLY A 167 8.72 -9.63 -14.90
CA GLY A 167 8.42 -8.40 -14.16
C GLY A 167 7.57 -8.58 -12.90
N MET A 168 7.09 -9.79 -12.61
CA MET A 168 6.27 -10.11 -11.45
C MET A 168 7.09 -10.02 -10.15
N LEU A 169 6.45 -9.54 -9.08
CA LEU A 169 7.05 -9.41 -7.75
C LEU A 169 6.92 -10.71 -6.97
N LEU A 170 8.03 -11.29 -6.49
CA LEU A 170 7.99 -12.51 -5.67
C LEU A 170 7.67 -12.15 -4.20
N LEU A 171 6.44 -11.70 -3.97
CA LEU A 171 6.01 -11.16 -2.66
C LEU A 171 5.83 -12.21 -1.56
N LEU A 172 5.72 -13.50 -1.90
CA LEU A 172 5.43 -14.58 -0.94
C LEU A 172 6.59 -15.57 -0.75
N ASN A 173 7.73 -15.30 -1.38
CA ASN A 173 8.93 -16.13 -1.23
C ASN A 173 9.69 -15.79 0.04
#